data_3101cba7b51f19ef21250d6b9647040f
#
_entry.id   3101cba7b51f19ef21250d6b9647040f
#
_cell.length_a   1.000
_cell.length_b   1.000
_cell.length_c   1.000
_cell.angle_alpha   90.00
_cell.angle_beta   90.00
_cell.angle_gamma   90.00
#
_symmetry.space_group_name_H-M   'P 1'
#
loop_
_entity.id
_entity.type
_entity.pdbx_description
1 polymer ?
#
loop_
_entity_poly.entity_id
_entity_poly.type
_entity_poly.pdbx_seq_one_letter_code
_entity_poly.pdbx_strand_id
1 'polypeptide(L)'
;GRFLDGPEARQRFEQEAKVLRQLQASDAGLYVIDAREPVLAKYKDELAVLAGCGKPLLPVLNFIHAANQREGEWRDALARLGLHARVAFDTVAPPLDGERRLYESLALLIESARPQLERLIADHEAQAEARRQAGARLIAELLLDCAACRRSVAAQPQIEQGEIAALHQAVRQREQ
;
A
#
# COMPACT_ATOMS: atom_id res chain seq x y z
N GLY A 1 20.88 8.32 -24.69
CA GLY A 1 21.19 9.53 -25.46
C GLY A 1 20.56 9.59 -26.84
N ARG A 2 21.06 8.86 -27.85
CA ARG A 2 20.69 9.05 -29.28
C ARG A 2 19.18 8.99 -29.58
N PHE A 3 18.42 8.07 -28.94
CA PHE A 3 16.99 7.92 -29.21
C PHE A 3 16.20 9.16 -28.73
N LEU A 4 16.46 9.65 -27.49
CA LEU A 4 15.69 10.75 -26.89
C LEU A 4 15.85 12.09 -27.63
N ASP A 5 16.94 12.26 -28.38
CA ASP A 5 17.23 13.46 -29.15
C ASP A 5 16.71 13.36 -30.60
N GLY A 6 16.33 12.15 -31.03
CA GLY A 6 15.88 11.85 -32.37
C GLY A 6 14.44 12.28 -32.67
N PRO A 7 14.09 12.35 -34.00
CA PRO A 7 12.74 12.68 -34.43
C PRO A 7 11.68 11.64 -33.99
N GLU A 8 12.05 10.37 -33.87
CA GLU A 8 11.17 9.28 -33.47
C GLU A 8 10.64 9.46 -32.05
N ALA A 9 11.48 9.97 -31.13
CA ALA A 9 11.11 10.29 -29.75
C ALA A 9 10.16 11.50 -29.63
N ARG A 10 9.97 12.26 -30.71
CA ARG A 10 9.08 13.42 -30.75
C ARG A 10 7.77 13.15 -31.48
N GLN A 11 7.69 12.08 -32.23
CA GLN A 11 6.56 11.75 -33.10
C GLN A 11 5.94 10.40 -32.74
N ARG A 12 6.67 9.30 -33.00
CA ARG A 12 6.10 7.95 -32.88
C ARG A 12 6.11 7.41 -31.46
N PHE A 13 7.13 7.76 -30.68
CA PHE A 13 7.38 7.23 -29.33
C PHE A 13 7.43 8.35 -28.28
N GLU A 14 6.55 9.34 -28.42
CA GLU A 14 6.55 10.52 -27.53
C GLU A 14 6.27 10.15 -26.06
N GLN A 15 5.37 9.20 -25.81
CA GLN A 15 5.02 8.79 -24.44
C GLN A 15 6.17 7.99 -23.80
N GLU A 16 6.74 7.06 -24.53
CA GLU A 16 7.90 6.29 -24.09
C GLU A 16 9.10 7.20 -23.82
N ALA A 17 9.32 8.18 -24.69
CA ALA A 17 10.39 9.15 -24.50
C ALA A 17 10.17 10.02 -23.26
N LYS A 18 8.93 10.39 -22.92
CA LYS A 18 8.59 11.11 -21.68
C LYS A 18 8.94 10.27 -20.45
N VAL A 19 8.54 8.99 -20.44
CA VAL A 19 8.86 8.07 -19.35
C VAL A 19 10.38 7.93 -19.17
N LEU A 20 11.11 7.72 -20.26
CA LEU A 20 12.58 7.57 -20.22
C LEU A 20 13.26 8.85 -19.73
N ARG A 21 12.83 10.04 -20.18
CA ARG A 21 13.34 11.31 -19.68
C ARG A 21 13.08 11.50 -18.19
N GLN A 22 11.87 11.15 -17.75
CA GLN A 22 11.51 11.23 -16.33
C GLN A 22 12.37 10.28 -15.50
N LEU A 23 12.55 9.04 -15.94
CA LEU A 23 13.42 8.09 -15.26
C LEU A 23 14.86 8.60 -15.16
N GLN A 24 15.40 9.17 -16.24
CA GLN A 24 16.75 9.75 -16.23
C GLN A 24 16.91 10.94 -15.31
N ALA A 25 15.85 11.73 -15.12
CA ALA A 25 15.81 12.87 -14.22
C ALA A 25 15.54 12.47 -12.74
N SER A 26 15.15 11.22 -12.49
CA SER A 26 14.84 10.69 -11.16
C SER A 26 16.03 9.95 -10.57
N ASP A 27 16.04 9.75 -9.26
CA ASP A 27 17.08 8.95 -8.56
C ASP A 27 16.84 7.44 -8.71
N ALA A 28 15.57 7.03 -8.84
CA ALA A 28 15.16 5.64 -9.09
C ALA A 28 13.81 5.59 -9.79
N GLY A 29 13.43 4.41 -10.28
CA GLY A 29 12.11 4.11 -10.82
C GLY A 29 11.41 3.00 -10.03
N LEU A 30 10.10 3.15 -9.81
CA LEU A 30 9.24 2.07 -9.38
C LEU A 30 8.50 1.50 -10.59
N TYR A 31 8.63 0.20 -10.83
CA TYR A 31 7.90 -0.49 -11.88
C TYR A 31 6.81 -1.36 -11.27
N VAL A 32 5.57 -0.87 -11.32
CA VAL A 32 4.43 -1.56 -10.72
C VAL A 32 3.90 -2.64 -11.67
N ILE A 33 3.84 -3.86 -11.18
CA ILE A 33 3.46 -5.05 -11.91
C ILE A 33 2.13 -5.57 -11.36
N ASP A 34 1.15 -5.78 -12.22
CA ASP A 34 -0.02 -6.58 -11.88
C ASP A 34 0.37 -8.06 -11.91
N ALA A 35 0.49 -8.67 -10.74
CA ALA A 35 0.91 -10.06 -10.61
C ALA A 35 -0.11 -11.09 -11.16
N ARG A 36 -1.33 -10.66 -11.53
CA ARG A 36 -2.34 -11.51 -12.19
C ARG A 36 -2.07 -11.68 -13.69
N GLU A 37 -1.37 -10.71 -14.28
CA GLU A 37 -1.04 -10.74 -15.70
C GLU A 37 0.09 -11.73 -16.00
N PRO A 38 0.03 -12.45 -17.13
CA PRO A 38 1.12 -13.31 -17.55
C PRO A 38 2.36 -12.49 -17.96
N VAL A 39 3.53 -13.07 -17.82
CA VAL A 39 4.80 -12.46 -18.20
C VAL A 39 4.96 -12.45 -19.73
N LEU A 40 4.42 -11.44 -20.38
CA LEU A 40 4.48 -11.27 -21.83
C LEU A 40 5.83 -10.71 -22.29
N ALA A 41 6.18 -10.95 -23.55
CA ALA A 41 7.42 -10.43 -24.16
C ALA A 41 7.52 -8.90 -24.05
N LYS A 42 6.41 -8.17 -24.29
CA LYS A 42 6.35 -6.70 -24.18
C LYS A 42 6.85 -6.16 -22.84
N TYR A 43 6.49 -6.83 -21.72
CA TYR A 43 6.93 -6.40 -20.39
C TYR A 43 8.43 -6.66 -20.16
N LYS A 44 8.95 -7.75 -20.72
CA LYS A 44 10.39 -8.05 -20.65
C LYS A 44 11.20 -7.03 -21.43
N ASP A 45 10.73 -6.66 -22.64
CA ASP A 45 11.37 -5.66 -23.48
C ASP A 45 11.33 -4.28 -22.79
N GLU A 46 10.20 -3.89 -22.24
CA GLU A 46 10.04 -2.65 -21.47
C GLU A 46 11.00 -2.59 -20.27
N LEU A 47 11.02 -3.65 -19.45
CA LEU A 47 11.92 -3.75 -18.30
C LEU A 47 13.40 -3.72 -18.73
N ALA A 48 13.75 -4.37 -19.83
CA ALA A 48 15.12 -4.35 -20.36
C ALA A 48 15.53 -2.94 -20.79
N VAL A 49 14.63 -2.20 -21.44
CA VAL A 49 14.88 -0.79 -21.83
C VAL A 49 15.03 0.10 -20.60
N LEU A 50 14.14 -0.03 -19.60
CA LEU A 50 14.19 0.77 -18.38
C LEU A 50 15.45 0.46 -17.55
N ALA A 51 15.81 -0.81 -17.37
CA ALA A 51 17.04 -1.22 -16.70
C ALA A 51 18.29 -0.70 -17.43
N GLY A 52 18.26 -0.67 -18.77
CA GLY A 52 19.33 -0.09 -19.61
C GLY A 52 19.52 1.42 -19.46
N CYS A 53 18.61 2.15 -18.78
CA CYS A 53 18.77 3.59 -18.50
C CYS A 53 19.84 3.88 -17.44
N GLY A 54 20.38 2.87 -16.74
CA GLY A 54 21.42 3.03 -15.73
C GLY A 54 20.92 3.68 -14.43
N LYS A 55 19.60 3.67 -14.20
CA LYS A 55 18.98 4.11 -12.96
C LYS A 55 18.50 2.91 -12.16
N PRO A 56 18.57 2.94 -10.81
CA PRO A 56 17.98 1.91 -9.98
C PRO A 56 16.50 1.71 -10.31
N LEU A 57 16.09 0.47 -10.51
CA LEU A 57 14.70 0.11 -10.81
C LEU A 57 14.21 -0.87 -9.74
N LEU A 58 13.11 -0.55 -9.09
CA LEU A 58 12.47 -1.40 -8.09
C LEU A 58 11.14 -1.93 -8.63
N PRO A 59 11.08 -3.19 -9.07
CA PRO A 59 9.81 -3.86 -9.35
C PRO A 59 8.95 -4.01 -8.11
N VAL A 60 7.67 -3.62 -8.21
CA VAL A 60 6.66 -3.71 -7.16
C VAL A 60 5.54 -4.62 -7.65
N LEU A 61 5.42 -5.79 -7.04
CA LEU A 61 4.37 -6.77 -7.37
C LEU A 61 3.08 -6.43 -6.62
N ASN A 62 2.03 -6.11 -7.36
CA ASN A 62 0.69 -5.84 -6.83
C ASN A 62 -0.24 -7.02 -7.05
N PHE A 63 -1.34 -7.10 -6.30
CA PHE A 63 -2.37 -8.16 -6.38
C PHE A 63 -1.83 -9.57 -6.12
N ILE A 64 -0.87 -9.70 -5.21
CA ILE A 64 -0.23 -10.97 -4.87
C ILE A 64 -1.13 -11.95 -4.12
N HIS A 65 -2.23 -11.48 -3.54
CA HIS A 65 -3.23 -12.32 -2.85
C HIS A 65 -4.38 -12.76 -3.75
N ALA A 66 -4.39 -12.36 -5.03
CA ALA A 66 -5.39 -12.81 -5.99
C ALA A 66 -5.24 -14.31 -6.29
N ALA A 67 -6.36 -15.02 -6.46
CA ALA A 67 -6.35 -16.46 -6.72
C ALA A 67 -5.60 -16.86 -8.01
N ASN A 68 -5.55 -15.95 -9.00
CA ASN A 68 -4.89 -16.15 -10.28
C ASN A 68 -3.51 -15.48 -10.37
N GLN A 69 -2.89 -15.12 -9.24
CA GLN A 69 -1.60 -14.46 -9.23
C GLN A 69 -0.49 -15.39 -9.76
N ARG A 70 0.52 -14.78 -10.39
CA ARG A 70 1.67 -15.42 -11.04
C ARG A 70 2.99 -14.89 -10.47
N GLU A 71 3.03 -14.61 -9.17
CA GLU A 71 4.21 -14.02 -8.51
C GLU A 71 5.49 -14.82 -8.81
N GLY A 72 5.41 -16.15 -8.79
CA GLY A 72 6.55 -17.02 -9.10
C GLY A 72 7.11 -16.79 -10.52
N GLU A 73 6.23 -16.68 -11.53
CA GLU A 73 6.63 -16.44 -12.92
C GLU A 73 7.31 -15.06 -13.06
N TRP A 74 6.74 -14.04 -12.43
CA TRP A 74 7.31 -12.68 -12.42
C TRP A 74 8.64 -12.63 -11.70
N ARG A 75 8.78 -13.29 -10.56
CA ARG A 75 10.03 -13.38 -9.82
C ARG A 75 11.16 -13.98 -10.69
N ASP A 76 10.87 -15.07 -11.40
CA ASP A 76 11.83 -15.74 -12.26
C ASP A 76 12.17 -14.91 -13.50
N ALA A 77 11.21 -14.17 -14.04
CA ALA A 77 11.43 -13.27 -15.17
C ALA A 77 12.31 -12.08 -14.77
N LEU A 78 12.03 -11.44 -13.62
CA LEU A 78 12.82 -10.34 -13.08
C LEU A 78 14.26 -10.76 -12.75
N ALA A 79 14.44 -11.95 -12.16
CA ALA A 79 15.77 -12.49 -11.87
C ALA A 79 16.61 -12.68 -13.14
N ARG A 80 15.99 -13.15 -14.25
CA ARG A 80 16.67 -13.28 -15.55
C ARG A 80 17.10 -11.95 -16.17
N LEU A 81 16.42 -10.85 -15.80
CA LEU A 81 16.78 -9.49 -16.20
C LEU A 81 17.78 -8.81 -15.23
N GLY A 82 18.25 -9.53 -14.20
CA GLY A 82 19.15 -9.00 -13.17
C GLY A 82 18.44 -8.13 -12.12
N LEU A 83 17.10 -8.09 -12.13
CA LEU A 83 16.29 -7.30 -11.18
C LEU A 83 15.95 -8.16 -9.97
N HIS A 84 16.94 -8.33 -9.08
CA HIS A 84 16.80 -9.18 -7.89
C HIS A 84 16.08 -8.47 -6.73
N ALA A 85 16.27 -7.15 -6.59
CA ALA A 85 15.52 -6.34 -5.64
C ALA A 85 14.09 -6.17 -6.16
N ARG A 86 13.12 -6.57 -5.36
CA ARG A 86 11.68 -6.41 -5.64
C ARG A 86 10.89 -6.34 -4.34
N VAL A 87 9.72 -5.74 -4.39
CA VAL A 87 8.80 -5.64 -3.26
C VAL A 87 7.43 -6.20 -3.66
N ALA A 88 6.83 -6.98 -2.77
CA ALA A 88 5.43 -7.35 -2.86
C ALA A 88 4.62 -6.32 -2.05
N PHE A 89 3.72 -5.59 -2.72
CA PHE A 89 2.90 -4.56 -2.11
C PHE A 89 1.48 -4.66 -2.69
N ASP A 90 0.58 -5.32 -1.97
CA ASP A 90 -0.80 -5.48 -2.41
C ASP A 90 -1.62 -4.25 -2.01
N THR A 91 -2.16 -3.54 -3.00
CA THR A 91 -2.95 -2.32 -2.77
C THR A 91 -4.38 -2.59 -2.30
N VAL A 92 -4.88 -3.83 -2.46
CA VAL A 92 -6.22 -4.24 -2.01
C VAL A 92 -6.19 -4.72 -0.55
N ALA A 93 -5.14 -5.45 -0.20
CA ALA A 93 -4.91 -5.96 1.15
C ALA A 93 -3.47 -5.64 1.57
N PRO A 94 -3.15 -4.35 1.83
CA PRO A 94 -1.79 -3.95 2.13
C PRO A 94 -1.32 -4.60 3.43
N PRO A 95 -0.14 -5.23 3.43
CA PRO A 95 0.44 -5.75 4.66
C PRO A 95 0.77 -4.59 5.62
N LEU A 96 0.67 -4.84 6.92
CA LEU A 96 0.91 -3.82 7.96
C LEU A 96 2.30 -3.18 7.85
N ASP A 97 3.29 -3.90 7.34
CA ASP A 97 4.67 -3.48 7.15
C ASP A 97 5.01 -3.14 5.68
N GLY A 98 4.01 -3.12 4.79
CA GLY A 98 4.21 -2.97 3.34
C GLY A 98 4.93 -1.68 2.95
N GLU A 99 4.50 -0.55 3.50
CA GLU A 99 5.13 0.75 3.25
C GLU A 99 6.58 0.80 3.76
N ARG A 100 6.81 0.28 4.96
CA ARG A 100 8.14 0.16 5.53
C ARG A 100 9.07 -0.64 4.62
N ARG A 101 8.66 -1.83 4.18
CA ARG A 101 9.44 -2.68 3.27
C ARG A 101 9.75 -2.01 1.94
N LEU A 102 8.80 -1.23 1.42
CA LEU A 102 9.00 -0.45 0.21
C LEU A 102 10.11 0.61 0.40
N TYR A 103 10.04 1.38 1.48
CA TYR A 103 11.04 2.42 1.78
C TYR A 103 12.40 1.83 2.15
N GLU A 104 12.46 0.73 2.89
CA GLU A 104 13.69 -0.01 3.17
C GLU A 104 14.35 -0.50 1.87
N SER A 105 13.56 -1.04 0.93
CA SER A 105 14.07 -1.47 -0.37
C SER A 105 14.60 -0.31 -1.21
N LEU A 106 13.93 0.85 -1.17
CA LEU A 106 14.42 2.07 -1.81
C LEU A 106 15.72 2.59 -1.16
N ALA A 107 15.82 2.53 0.17
CA ALA A 107 17.02 2.94 0.89
C ALA A 107 18.25 2.09 0.57
N LEU A 108 18.04 0.82 0.21
CA LEU A 108 19.11 -0.07 -0.27
C LEU A 108 19.55 0.28 -1.71
N LEU A 109 18.65 0.81 -2.54
CA LEU A 109 18.92 1.14 -3.93
C LEU A 109 19.46 2.56 -4.11
N ILE A 110 19.08 3.50 -3.24
CA ILE A 110 19.44 4.92 -3.34
C ILE A 110 20.15 5.34 -2.06
N GLU A 111 21.45 5.11 -1.99
CA GLU A 111 22.23 5.40 -0.79
C GLU A 111 22.17 6.88 -0.38
N SER A 112 22.14 7.79 -1.36
CA SER A 112 22.04 9.25 -1.12
C SER A 112 20.72 9.67 -0.46
N ALA A 113 19.64 8.92 -0.67
CA ALA A 113 18.32 9.19 -0.09
C ALA A 113 18.06 8.41 1.22
N ARG A 114 18.98 7.54 1.64
CA ARG A 114 18.81 6.70 2.83
C ARG A 114 18.39 7.48 4.08
N PRO A 115 19.05 8.59 4.47
CA PRO A 115 18.67 9.31 5.69
C PRO A 115 17.25 9.88 5.63
N GLN A 116 16.79 10.30 4.45
CA GLN A 116 15.42 10.80 4.25
C GLN A 116 14.41 9.68 4.34
N LEU A 117 14.72 8.52 3.73
CA LEU A 117 13.86 7.33 3.76
C LEU A 117 13.75 6.74 5.16
N GLU A 118 14.83 6.72 5.94
CA GLU A 118 14.82 6.29 7.35
C GLU A 118 13.95 7.20 8.21
N ARG A 119 14.00 8.52 8.01
CA ARG A 119 13.09 9.46 8.68
C ARG A 119 11.64 9.21 8.29
N LEU A 120 11.38 9.00 7.01
CA LEU A 120 10.03 8.69 6.51
C LEU A 120 9.47 7.41 7.14
N ILE A 121 10.29 6.36 7.27
CA ILE A 121 9.90 5.12 7.96
C ILE A 121 9.54 5.41 9.42
N ALA A 122 10.39 6.14 10.14
CA ALA A 122 10.15 6.49 11.54
C ALA A 122 8.87 7.32 11.71
N ASP A 123 8.62 8.29 10.83
CA ASP A 123 7.41 9.11 10.85
C ASP A 123 6.15 8.27 10.59
N HIS A 124 6.19 7.34 9.63
CA HIS A 124 5.09 6.41 9.36
C HIS A 124 4.79 5.49 10.55
N GLU A 125 5.83 4.96 11.20
CA GLU A 125 5.69 4.11 12.39
C GLU A 125 5.07 4.90 13.56
N ALA A 126 5.53 6.13 13.79
CA ALA A 126 4.99 7.00 14.83
C ALA A 126 3.50 7.35 14.55
N GLN A 127 3.16 7.66 13.31
CA GLN A 127 1.76 7.92 12.92
C GLN A 127 0.88 6.68 13.05
N ALA A 128 1.38 5.50 12.68
CA ALA A 128 0.64 4.24 12.83
C ALA A 128 0.37 3.94 14.31
N GLU A 129 1.35 4.17 15.18
CA GLU A 129 1.19 4.00 16.63
C GLU A 129 0.20 5.02 17.19
N ALA A 130 0.29 6.28 16.81
CA ALA A 130 -0.65 7.31 17.24
C ALA A 130 -2.11 6.97 16.83
N ARG A 131 -2.31 6.45 15.61
CA ARG A 131 -3.64 5.97 15.16
C ARG A 131 -4.15 4.80 16.00
N ARG A 132 -3.28 3.81 16.31
CA ARG A 132 -3.65 2.67 17.17
C ARG A 132 -4.07 3.14 18.57
N GLN A 133 -3.30 4.05 19.16
CA GLN A 133 -3.60 4.60 20.49
C GLN A 133 -4.89 5.42 20.49
N ALA A 134 -5.13 6.24 19.46
CA ALA A 134 -6.38 6.98 19.32
C ALA A 134 -7.58 6.05 19.19
N GLY A 135 -7.47 5.00 18.35
CA GLY A 135 -8.52 3.98 18.21
C GLY A 135 -8.78 3.22 19.52
N ALA A 136 -7.74 2.80 20.23
CA ALA A 136 -7.87 2.14 21.53
C ALA A 136 -8.54 3.04 22.56
N ARG A 137 -8.21 4.34 22.58
CA ARG A 137 -8.85 5.33 23.47
C ARG A 137 -10.34 5.46 23.17
N LEU A 138 -10.72 5.61 21.90
CA LEU A 138 -12.14 5.71 21.51
C LEU A 138 -12.94 4.47 21.92
N ILE A 139 -12.35 3.27 21.73
CA ILE A 139 -12.99 2.02 22.18
C ILE A 139 -13.13 2.00 23.69
N ALA A 140 -12.10 2.40 24.44
CA ALA A 140 -12.16 2.46 25.91
C ALA A 140 -13.20 3.46 26.40
N GLU A 141 -13.29 4.64 25.81
CA GLU A 141 -14.31 5.66 26.11
C GLU A 141 -15.72 5.11 25.84
N LEU A 142 -15.94 4.48 24.68
CA LEU A 142 -17.22 3.84 24.35
C LEU A 142 -17.61 2.77 25.39
N LEU A 143 -16.67 1.91 25.77
CA LEU A 143 -16.93 0.86 26.78
C LEU A 143 -17.26 1.45 28.14
N LEU A 144 -16.60 2.54 28.55
CA LEU A 144 -16.89 3.25 29.76
C LEU A 144 -18.29 3.89 29.75
N ASP A 145 -18.65 4.52 28.64
CA ASP A 145 -19.97 5.12 28.44
C ASP A 145 -21.07 4.07 28.47
N CYS A 146 -20.88 2.93 27.81
CA CYS A 146 -21.80 1.81 27.84
C CYS A 146 -21.95 1.24 29.26
N ALA A 147 -20.84 1.07 29.99
CA ALA A 147 -20.86 0.57 31.37
C ALA A 147 -21.48 1.56 32.38
N ALA A 148 -21.29 2.86 32.12
CA ALA A 148 -21.89 3.94 32.96
C ALA A 148 -23.35 4.20 32.66
N CYS A 149 -23.87 3.69 31.52
CA CYS A 149 -25.27 3.91 31.14
C CYS A 149 -26.20 3.18 32.10
N ARG A 150 -26.77 3.94 33.06
CA ARG A 150 -27.75 3.46 34.03
C ARG A 150 -29.10 4.09 33.75
N ARG A 151 -30.14 3.26 33.69
CA ARG A 151 -31.51 3.72 33.58
C ARG A 151 -32.29 3.26 34.80
N SER A 152 -32.89 4.22 35.54
CA SER A 152 -33.77 3.91 36.66
C SER A 152 -35.11 3.48 36.08
N VAL A 153 -35.55 2.28 36.42
CA VAL A 153 -36.90 1.78 36.14
C VAL A 153 -37.67 1.81 37.43
N ALA A 154 -38.90 2.38 37.42
CA ALA A 154 -39.77 2.35 38.58
C ALA A 154 -40.05 0.89 38.94
N ALA A 155 -39.90 0.56 40.22
CA ALA A 155 -40.21 -0.77 40.73
C ALA A 155 -41.74 -1.00 40.64
N GLN A 156 -42.18 -1.60 39.52
CA GLN A 156 -43.52 -2.14 39.38
C GLN A 156 -43.46 -3.65 39.49
N PRO A 157 -44.48 -4.30 40.12
CA PRO A 157 -44.45 -5.73 40.38
C PRO A 157 -44.59 -6.60 39.11
N GLN A 158 -44.85 -6.03 37.95
CA GLN A 158 -44.88 -6.73 36.67
C GLN A 158 -44.28 -5.81 35.59
N ILE A 159 -43.03 -6.11 35.18
CA ILE A 159 -42.45 -5.50 33.99
C ILE A 159 -42.97 -6.31 32.81
N GLU A 160 -43.80 -5.72 31.94
CA GLU A 160 -44.22 -6.35 30.72
C GLU A 160 -43.02 -6.54 29.79
N GLN A 161 -42.94 -7.66 29.09
CA GLN A 161 -41.82 -7.97 28.11
C GLN A 161 -41.62 -6.85 27.07
N GLY A 162 -42.69 -6.07 26.77
CA GLY A 162 -42.65 -4.92 25.88
C GLY A 162 -41.78 -3.76 26.40
N GLU A 163 -41.72 -3.52 27.69
CA GLU A 163 -40.91 -2.46 28.29
C GLU A 163 -39.42 -2.79 28.28
N ILE A 164 -39.07 -4.08 28.42
CA ILE A 164 -37.66 -4.54 28.30
C ILE A 164 -37.17 -4.40 26.85
N ALA A 165 -38.03 -4.70 25.89
CA ALA A 165 -37.70 -4.52 24.48
C ALA A 165 -37.51 -3.05 24.10
N ALA A 166 -38.37 -2.15 24.61
CA ALA A 166 -38.23 -0.70 24.38
C ALA A 166 -36.94 -0.13 25.02
N LEU A 167 -36.56 -0.63 26.20
CA LEU A 167 -35.30 -0.27 26.86
C LEU A 167 -34.07 -0.70 26.05
N HIS A 168 -34.07 -1.91 25.51
CA HIS A 168 -32.99 -2.41 24.62
C HIS A 168 -32.92 -1.60 23.35
N GLN A 169 -34.04 -1.20 22.76
CA GLN A 169 -34.07 -0.38 21.54
C GLN A 169 -33.55 1.04 21.78
N ALA A 170 -33.88 1.64 22.94
CA ALA A 170 -33.38 2.97 23.31
C ALA A 170 -31.87 3.00 23.60
N VAL A 171 -31.30 1.91 24.11
CA VAL A 171 -29.85 1.78 24.29
C VAL A 171 -29.16 1.66 22.92
N ARG A 172 -29.68 0.82 22.00
CA ARG A 172 -29.13 0.67 20.64
C ARG A 172 -29.16 1.94 19.79
N GLN A 173 -30.17 2.80 19.98
CA GLN A 173 -30.27 4.10 19.27
C GLN A 173 -29.26 5.14 19.74
N ARG A 174 -28.67 4.97 20.92
CA ARG A 174 -27.60 5.83 21.44
C ARG A 174 -26.20 5.43 20.96
N GLU A 175 -26.06 4.23 20.43
CA GLU A 175 -24.80 3.66 19.90
C GLU A 175 -24.60 3.89 18.39
N GLN A 176 -25.57 4.50 17.69
CA GLN A 176 -25.48 4.95 16.29
C GLN A 176 -25.19 6.46 16.21
#